data_a48910cb434e4a72093ed59a92aff28a
#
_entry.id   a48910cb434e4a72093ed59a92aff28a
#
_cell.length_a   1.000
_cell.length_b   1.000
_cell.length_c   1.000
_cell.angle_alpha   90.00
_cell.angle_beta   90.00
_cell.angle_gamma   90.00
#
_symmetry.space_group_name_H-M   'P 1'
#
loop_
_entity.id
_entity.type
_entity.pdbx_description
1 polymer ?
#
loop_
_entity_poly.entity_id
_entity_poly.type
_entity_poly.pdbx_seq_one_letter_code
_entity_poly.pdbx_strand_id
1 'polypeptide(L)'
;SADMMDYLLRDSYFTGAEHAKIDHNRITNSFEIYKNKLALQSSALVNFETMMISRFQMFKAVYFHKTVRAGEVMLLEAMTLADDHLGLSKMNAQEYVKQTDDTILEQLTSLPESNSELKAAKKIAVDYQDRKLFKCVFEKTISGKKSFGKNTLKQFREDIAKKAKLAENQVFIDTTTTHSMPLAPSKKESNSIILIKKEGNKITPQIIPISEIPLVSTMSGKMNILRAYTQQKNR
;
A
#
# COMPACT_ATOMS: atom_id res chain seq x y z
N SER A 1 7.69 13.85 -0.03
CA SER A 1 7.63 14.33 1.36
C SER A 1 8.82 13.81 2.15
N ALA A 2 9.16 14.46 3.27
CA ALA A 2 10.18 13.99 4.21
C ALA A 2 9.84 12.57 4.71
N ASP A 3 8.59 12.35 5.05
CA ASP A 3 8.04 11.05 5.41
C ASP A 3 8.37 9.94 4.39
N MET A 4 8.21 10.22 3.08
CA MET A 4 8.55 9.24 2.05
C MET A 4 10.04 8.91 2.01
N MET A 5 10.92 9.85 2.23
CA MET A 5 12.37 9.62 2.30
C MET A 5 12.72 8.79 3.54
N ASP A 6 12.09 9.10 4.68
CA ASP A 6 12.31 8.37 5.93
C ASP A 6 11.87 6.90 5.80
N TYR A 7 10.59 6.65 5.49
CA TYR A 7 10.12 5.26 5.50
C TYR A 7 10.80 4.38 4.44
N LEU A 8 11.12 4.92 3.27
CA LEU A 8 11.82 4.13 2.25
C LEU A 8 13.20 3.67 2.74
N LEU A 9 13.97 4.55 3.37
CA LEU A 9 15.29 4.20 3.91
C LEU A 9 15.18 3.24 5.08
N ARG A 10 14.31 3.54 6.05
CA ARG A 10 14.09 2.74 7.24
C ARG A 10 13.57 1.36 6.90
N ASP A 11 12.54 1.26 6.08
CA ASP A 11 11.94 -0.03 5.73
C ASP A 11 12.89 -0.88 4.88
N SER A 12 13.66 -0.25 3.97
CA SER A 12 14.73 -0.94 3.24
C SER A 12 15.77 -1.55 4.17
N TYR A 13 16.18 -0.80 5.18
CA TYR A 13 17.15 -1.27 6.18
C TYR A 13 16.61 -2.45 6.99
N PHE A 14 15.41 -2.31 7.58
CA PHE A 14 14.84 -3.32 8.47
C PHE A 14 14.33 -4.57 7.75
N THR A 15 13.93 -4.45 6.49
CA THR A 15 13.49 -5.61 5.69
C THR A 15 14.63 -6.32 4.97
N GLY A 16 15.82 -5.71 4.89
CA GLY A 16 16.93 -6.19 4.09
C GLY A 16 16.68 -6.09 2.58
N ALA A 17 15.65 -5.40 2.15
CA ALA A 17 15.34 -5.17 0.75
C ALA A 17 16.16 -3.97 0.24
N GLU A 18 17.35 -4.21 -0.33
CA GLU A 18 18.30 -3.18 -0.77
C GLU A 18 17.81 -2.37 -2.00
N HIS A 19 16.53 -1.98 -2.01
CA HIS A 19 15.93 -1.27 -3.14
C HIS A 19 15.87 0.25 -2.94
N ALA A 20 16.10 0.77 -1.74
CA ALA A 20 16.03 2.20 -1.45
C ALA A 20 17.42 2.80 -1.21
N LYS A 21 18.20 2.92 -2.28
CA LYS A 21 19.46 3.69 -2.26
C LYS A 21 19.17 5.13 -2.66
N ILE A 22 18.76 5.96 -1.69
CA ILE A 22 18.36 7.34 -1.89
C ILE A 22 19.41 8.26 -1.31
N ASP A 23 19.97 9.16 -2.13
CA ASP A 23 20.79 10.28 -1.64
C ASP A 23 19.86 11.38 -1.10
N HIS A 24 19.34 11.17 0.11
CA HIS A 24 18.44 12.11 0.77
C HIS A 24 19.10 13.44 1.06
N ASN A 25 20.40 13.46 1.38
CA ASN A 25 21.15 14.70 1.61
C ASN A 25 21.20 15.56 0.34
N ARG A 26 21.45 14.95 -0.81
CA ARG A 26 21.47 15.67 -2.08
C ARG A 26 20.09 16.26 -2.41
N ILE A 27 19.02 15.49 -2.17
CA ILE A 27 17.65 15.96 -2.42
C ILE A 27 17.29 17.11 -1.47
N THR A 28 17.51 16.94 -0.16
CA THR A 28 17.15 17.97 0.84
C THR A 28 17.93 19.26 0.67
N ASN A 29 19.22 19.18 0.39
CA ASN A 29 20.08 20.34 0.15
C ASN A 29 19.79 21.03 -1.21
N SER A 30 19.00 20.40 -2.07
CA SER A 30 18.63 20.95 -3.38
C SER A 30 17.22 21.56 -3.40
N PHE A 31 16.51 21.54 -2.26
CA PHE A 31 15.25 22.26 -2.16
C PHE A 31 15.47 23.76 -2.02
N GLU A 32 14.59 24.50 -2.65
CA GLU A 32 14.57 25.97 -2.66
C GLU A 32 13.14 26.47 -2.47
N ILE A 33 13.01 27.71 -2.02
CA ILE A 33 11.71 28.40 -2.00
C ILE A 33 11.66 29.38 -3.17
N TYR A 34 10.74 29.13 -4.10
CA TYR A 34 10.49 30.02 -5.22
C TYR A 34 9.03 30.48 -5.22
N LYS A 35 8.82 31.81 -5.12
CA LYS A 35 7.48 32.44 -5.05
C LYS A 35 6.57 31.72 -4.01
N ASN A 36 7.11 31.51 -2.82
CA ASN A 36 6.44 30.86 -1.69
C ASN A 36 6.00 29.41 -1.96
N LYS A 37 6.64 28.72 -2.91
CA LYS A 37 6.44 27.31 -3.21
C LYS A 37 7.75 26.55 -3.14
N LEU A 38 7.65 25.27 -2.78
CA LEU A 38 8.81 24.38 -2.80
C LEU A 38 9.24 24.10 -4.24
N ALA A 39 10.52 24.28 -4.51
CA ALA A 39 11.16 24.03 -5.78
C ALA A 39 12.39 23.14 -5.57
N LEU A 40 12.83 22.47 -6.63
CA LEU A 40 14.01 21.60 -6.63
C LEU A 40 15.04 22.13 -7.63
N GLN A 41 16.30 22.16 -7.25
CA GLN A 41 17.37 22.47 -8.22
C GLN A 41 17.38 21.41 -9.33
N SER A 42 17.48 21.84 -10.60
CA SER A 42 17.47 20.95 -11.77
C SER A 42 18.58 19.91 -11.73
N SER A 43 19.72 20.23 -11.08
CA SER A 43 20.85 19.31 -10.88
C SER A 43 20.51 18.10 -9.99
N ALA A 44 19.44 18.17 -9.20
CA ALA A 44 18.99 17.07 -8.34
C ALA A 44 17.81 16.26 -8.93
N LEU A 45 17.41 16.52 -10.18
CA LEU A 45 16.31 15.82 -10.81
C LEU A 45 16.56 14.29 -10.87
N VAL A 46 17.77 13.88 -11.21
CA VAL A 46 18.16 12.46 -11.25
C VAL A 46 18.02 11.79 -9.89
N ASN A 47 18.37 12.49 -8.80
CA ASN A 47 18.22 11.94 -7.44
C ASN A 47 16.73 11.81 -7.07
N PHE A 48 15.90 12.76 -7.50
CA PHE A 48 14.45 12.66 -7.35
C PHE A 48 13.85 11.47 -8.13
N GLU A 49 14.26 11.27 -9.37
CA GLU A 49 13.85 10.12 -10.18
C GLU A 49 14.28 8.80 -9.51
N THR A 50 15.50 8.73 -9.01
CA THR A 50 16.01 7.55 -8.27
C THR A 50 15.16 7.26 -7.03
N MET A 51 14.75 8.29 -6.29
CA MET A 51 13.83 8.13 -5.16
C MET A 51 12.47 7.55 -5.60
N MET A 52 11.94 7.99 -6.76
CA MET A 52 10.68 7.45 -7.29
C MET A 52 10.81 5.99 -7.70
N ILE A 53 11.93 5.60 -8.32
CA ILE A 53 12.23 4.21 -8.66
C ILE A 53 12.33 3.36 -7.38
N SER A 54 13.09 3.81 -6.40
CA SER A 54 13.26 3.14 -5.11
C SER A 54 11.90 2.88 -4.45
N ARG A 55 11.02 3.88 -4.46
CA ARG A 55 9.65 3.71 -3.97
C ARG A 55 8.89 2.63 -4.74
N PHE A 56 8.93 2.66 -6.06
CA PHE A 56 8.26 1.65 -6.87
C PHE A 56 8.75 0.24 -6.55
N GLN A 57 10.07 0.07 -6.44
CA GLN A 57 10.70 -1.21 -6.12
C GLN A 57 10.32 -1.68 -4.71
N MET A 58 10.34 -0.79 -3.70
CA MET A 58 9.93 -1.12 -2.33
C MET A 58 8.46 -1.52 -2.26
N PHE A 59 7.57 -0.82 -2.98
CA PHE A 59 6.17 -1.23 -3.04
C PHE A 59 6.01 -2.63 -3.61
N LYS A 60 6.73 -2.97 -4.67
CA LYS A 60 6.68 -4.29 -5.30
C LYS A 60 7.28 -5.38 -4.42
N ALA A 61 8.43 -5.12 -3.80
CA ALA A 61 9.20 -6.12 -3.07
C ALA A 61 8.69 -6.32 -1.62
N VAL A 62 8.21 -5.27 -0.97
CA VAL A 62 7.86 -5.28 0.46
C VAL A 62 6.36 -5.10 0.64
N TYR A 63 5.80 -3.92 0.34
CA TYR A 63 4.41 -3.60 0.72
C TYR A 63 3.36 -4.44 -0.03
N PHE A 64 3.66 -4.86 -1.26
CA PHE A 64 2.79 -5.74 -2.05
C PHE A 64 3.23 -7.20 -2.05
N HIS A 65 4.20 -7.54 -1.20
CA HIS A 65 4.59 -8.92 -1.06
C HIS A 65 3.39 -9.77 -0.59
N LYS A 66 3.19 -10.93 -1.19
CA LYS A 66 2.05 -11.81 -0.90
C LYS A 66 1.88 -12.15 0.58
N THR A 67 2.96 -12.23 1.34
CA THR A 67 2.92 -12.51 2.79
C THR A 67 2.43 -11.31 3.59
N VAL A 68 2.86 -10.08 3.24
CA VAL A 68 2.38 -8.84 3.88
C VAL A 68 0.88 -8.68 3.60
N ARG A 69 0.49 -8.85 2.34
CA ARG A 69 -0.93 -8.81 1.95
C ARG A 69 -1.77 -9.89 2.62
N ALA A 70 -1.20 -11.08 2.87
CA ALA A 70 -1.92 -12.12 3.63
C ALA A 70 -2.26 -11.65 5.04
N GLY A 71 -1.33 -11.00 5.73
CA GLY A 71 -1.58 -10.41 7.05
C GLY A 71 -2.65 -9.34 7.02
N GLU A 72 -2.60 -8.41 6.05
CA GLU A 72 -3.63 -7.38 5.89
C GLU A 72 -5.03 -7.98 5.62
N VAL A 73 -5.11 -8.99 4.75
CA VAL A 73 -6.37 -9.70 4.46
C VAL A 73 -6.93 -10.37 5.71
N MET A 74 -6.08 -11.00 6.52
CA MET A 74 -6.48 -11.63 7.79
C MET A 74 -7.05 -10.60 8.77
N LEU A 75 -6.34 -9.50 8.97
CA LEU A 75 -6.80 -8.45 9.90
C LEU A 75 -8.10 -7.82 9.42
N LEU A 76 -8.20 -7.49 8.12
CA LEU A 76 -9.41 -6.91 7.56
C LEU A 76 -10.60 -7.86 7.70
N GLU A 77 -10.43 -9.15 7.47
CA GLU A 77 -11.49 -10.14 7.63
C GLU A 77 -11.90 -10.28 9.10
N ALA A 78 -10.94 -10.38 10.03
CA ALA A 78 -11.23 -10.44 11.46
C ALA A 78 -11.98 -9.20 11.95
N MET A 79 -11.55 -8.00 11.55
CA MET A 79 -12.21 -6.74 11.89
C MET A 79 -13.63 -6.68 11.30
N THR A 80 -13.80 -7.12 10.05
CA THR A 80 -15.11 -7.12 9.38
C THR A 80 -16.10 -8.05 10.09
N LEU A 81 -15.67 -9.25 10.45
CA LEU A 81 -16.52 -10.22 11.19
C LEU A 81 -16.84 -9.77 12.62
N ALA A 82 -15.99 -8.95 13.22
CA ALA A 82 -16.15 -8.43 14.58
C ALA A 82 -16.82 -7.05 14.63
N ASP A 83 -17.07 -6.39 13.50
CA ASP A 83 -17.49 -4.99 13.46
C ASP A 83 -18.81 -4.72 14.18
N ASP A 84 -19.79 -5.60 14.07
CA ASP A 84 -21.06 -5.45 14.78
C ASP A 84 -20.91 -5.54 16.31
N HIS A 85 -19.89 -6.26 16.80
CA HIS A 85 -19.59 -6.39 18.23
C HIS A 85 -18.70 -5.26 18.75
N LEU A 86 -17.66 -4.91 18.00
CA LEU A 86 -16.66 -3.91 18.41
C LEU A 86 -17.04 -2.48 17.98
N GLY A 87 -17.93 -2.32 17.00
CA GLY A 87 -18.35 -1.02 16.49
C GLY A 87 -17.27 -0.21 15.78
N LEU A 88 -16.24 -0.87 15.22
CA LEU A 88 -15.07 -0.21 14.65
C LEU A 88 -15.44 0.80 13.56
N SER A 89 -16.36 0.44 12.68
CA SER A 89 -16.83 1.31 11.58
C SER A 89 -17.70 2.48 12.06
N LYS A 90 -18.20 2.43 13.31
CA LYS A 90 -19.10 3.44 13.91
C LYS A 90 -18.36 4.37 14.88
N MET A 91 -17.07 4.15 15.13
CA MET A 91 -16.27 4.99 16.02
C MET A 91 -16.22 6.44 15.53
N ASN A 92 -16.39 7.37 16.46
CA ASN A 92 -16.11 8.77 16.20
C ASN A 92 -14.61 9.06 16.22
N ALA A 93 -14.20 10.26 15.78
CA ALA A 93 -12.78 10.60 15.67
C ALA A 93 -12.04 10.54 17.02
N GLN A 94 -12.71 10.88 18.15
CA GLN A 94 -12.10 10.85 19.47
C GLN A 94 -11.89 9.43 20.00
N GLU A 95 -12.74 8.50 19.64
CA GLU A 95 -12.59 7.07 19.94
C GLU A 95 -11.53 6.45 19.06
N TYR A 96 -11.55 6.78 17.76
CA TYR A 96 -10.61 6.23 16.78
C TYR A 96 -9.14 6.57 17.10
N VAL A 97 -8.84 7.82 17.48
CA VAL A 97 -7.45 8.24 17.79
C VAL A 97 -6.87 7.57 19.03
N LYS A 98 -7.69 6.91 19.87
CA LYS A 98 -7.24 6.13 21.02
C LYS A 98 -6.90 4.68 20.66
N GLN A 99 -7.28 4.23 19.47
CA GLN A 99 -6.96 2.88 19.01
C GLN A 99 -5.52 2.84 18.52
N THR A 100 -4.84 1.79 18.88
CA THR A 100 -3.51 1.41 18.36
C THR A 100 -3.59 0.03 17.73
N ASP A 101 -2.57 -0.37 17.00
CA ASP A 101 -2.49 -1.72 16.43
C ASP A 101 -2.62 -2.79 17.52
N ASP A 102 -1.96 -2.56 18.68
CA ASP A 102 -1.99 -3.48 19.82
C ASP A 102 -3.38 -3.57 20.44
N THR A 103 -4.07 -2.43 20.65
CA THR A 103 -5.41 -2.44 21.25
C THR A 103 -6.44 -3.13 20.36
N ILE A 104 -6.38 -2.93 19.04
CA ILE A 104 -7.26 -3.61 18.10
C ILE A 104 -6.97 -5.12 18.08
N LEU A 105 -5.70 -5.51 18.06
CA LEU A 105 -5.34 -6.93 18.06
C LEU A 105 -5.75 -7.63 19.36
N GLU A 106 -5.59 -6.96 20.51
CA GLU A 106 -6.05 -7.46 21.81
C GLU A 106 -7.57 -7.64 21.84
N GLN A 107 -8.33 -6.66 21.37
CA GLN A 107 -9.80 -6.75 21.26
C GLN A 107 -10.20 -7.93 20.39
N LEU A 108 -9.58 -8.11 19.22
CA LEU A 108 -9.88 -9.21 18.31
C LEU A 108 -9.52 -10.59 18.87
N THR A 109 -8.41 -10.72 19.58
CA THR A 109 -7.99 -12.00 20.20
C THR A 109 -8.77 -12.34 21.45
N SER A 110 -9.38 -11.35 22.11
CA SER A 110 -10.20 -11.50 23.32
C SER A 110 -11.71 -11.64 23.03
N LEU A 111 -12.12 -11.70 21.75
CA LEU A 111 -13.52 -11.81 21.37
C LEU A 111 -14.21 -13.02 22.04
N PRO A 112 -15.48 -12.87 22.48
CA PRO A 112 -16.27 -13.99 22.96
C PRO A 112 -16.62 -14.94 21.81
N GLU A 113 -16.74 -16.22 22.10
CA GLU A 113 -17.12 -17.24 21.11
C GLU A 113 -18.65 -17.48 21.05
N SER A 114 -19.44 -16.41 21.22
CA SER A 114 -20.89 -16.48 21.33
C SER A 114 -21.60 -16.84 20.03
N ASN A 115 -20.98 -16.59 18.89
CA ASN A 115 -21.50 -16.95 17.58
C ASN A 115 -20.37 -17.40 16.64
N SER A 116 -20.75 -17.91 15.45
CA SER A 116 -19.80 -18.44 14.47
C SER A 116 -18.86 -17.38 13.88
N GLU A 117 -19.35 -16.13 13.73
CA GLU A 117 -18.57 -15.00 13.16
C GLU A 117 -17.50 -14.53 14.14
N LEU A 118 -17.86 -14.29 15.39
CA LEU A 118 -16.91 -13.89 16.42
C LEU A 118 -15.86 -14.98 16.69
N LYS A 119 -16.28 -16.26 16.69
CA LYS A 119 -15.35 -17.39 16.79
C LYS A 119 -14.36 -17.42 15.61
N ALA A 120 -14.84 -17.18 14.38
CA ALA A 120 -14.00 -17.10 13.20
C ALA A 120 -13.05 -15.89 13.26
N ALA A 121 -13.54 -14.71 13.64
CA ALA A 121 -12.75 -13.49 13.81
C ALA A 121 -11.61 -13.68 14.80
N LYS A 122 -11.94 -14.17 16.01
CA LYS A 122 -10.95 -14.50 17.05
C LYS A 122 -9.89 -15.46 16.53
N LYS A 123 -10.34 -16.55 15.89
CA LYS A 123 -9.41 -17.54 15.34
C LYS A 123 -8.44 -16.94 14.32
N ILE A 124 -8.94 -16.09 13.39
CA ILE A 124 -8.10 -15.42 12.41
C ILE A 124 -7.09 -14.49 13.09
N ALA A 125 -7.50 -13.72 14.11
CA ALA A 125 -6.64 -12.83 14.86
C ALA A 125 -5.54 -13.58 15.62
N VAL A 126 -5.88 -14.71 16.29
CA VAL A 126 -4.90 -15.56 16.96
C VAL A 126 -3.94 -16.21 15.95
N ASP A 127 -4.44 -16.72 14.82
CA ASP A 127 -3.60 -17.27 13.76
C ASP A 127 -2.65 -16.21 13.17
N TYR A 128 -3.10 -14.94 13.08
CA TYR A 128 -2.24 -13.80 12.68
C TYR A 128 -1.13 -13.56 13.72
N GLN A 129 -1.47 -13.46 14.99
CA GLN A 129 -0.52 -13.25 16.08
C GLN A 129 0.52 -14.37 16.16
N ASP A 130 0.09 -15.63 15.96
CA ASP A 130 0.95 -16.82 15.91
C ASP A 130 1.74 -16.96 14.58
N ARG A 131 1.63 -15.98 13.67
CA ARG A 131 2.22 -16.03 12.33
C ARG A 131 1.80 -17.23 11.45
N LYS A 132 0.62 -17.79 11.69
CA LYS A 132 -0.03 -18.83 10.87
C LYS A 132 -0.81 -18.16 9.73
N LEU A 133 -0.09 -17.39 8.89
CA LEU A 133 -0.68 -16.55 7.86
C LEU A 133 -1.37 -17.37 6.75
N PHE A 134 -2.41 -16.79 6.17
CA PHE A 134 -3.03 -17.30 4.96
C PHE A 134 -2.02 -17.52 3.84
N LYS A 135 -2.25 -18.51 3.01
CA LYS A 135 -1.38 -18.84 1.87
C LYS A 135 -1.98 -18.33 0.58
N CYS A 136 -1.16 -17.64 -0.19
CA CYS A 136 -1.51 -17.24 -1.54
C CYS A 136 -1.53 -18.48 -2.44
N VAL A 137 -2.72 -18.81 -2.96
CA VAL A 137 -2.94 -19.98 -3.85
C VAL A 137 -3.12 -19.56 -5.31
N PHE A 138 -3.36 -18.28 -5.55
CA PHE A 138 -3.46 -17.71 -6.90
C PHE A 138 -2.93 -16.28 -6.88
N GLU A 139 -2.15 -15.93 -7.90
CA GLU A 139 -1.67 -14.57 -8.14
C GLU A 139 -1.68 -14.26 -9.63
N LYS A 140 -2.24 -13.10 -10.00
CA LYS A 140 -2.21 -12.59 -11.37
C LYS A 140 -1.99 -11.08 -11.37
N THR A 141 -0.94 -10.64 -12.04
CA THR A 141 -0.76 -9.22 -12.35
C THR A 141 -1.63 -8.83 -13.55
N ILE A 142 -2.36 -7.74 -13.42
CA ILE A 142 -3.30 -7.28 -14.43
C ILE A 142 -2.84 -5.92 -14.94
N SER A 143 -2.60 -5.85 -16.24
CA SER A 143 -2.22 -4.61 -16.91
C SER A 143 -3.46 -3.80 -17.23
N GLY A 144 -3.40 -2.48 -17.00
CA GLY A 144 -4.44 -1.52 -17.38
C GLY A 144 -5.29 -0.98 -16.22
N LYS A 145 -6.23 -0.10 -16.57
CA LYS A 145 -7.07 0.66 -15.62
C LYS A 145 -8.29 -0.12 -15.08
N LYS A 146 -8.39 -1.42 -15.32
CA LYS A 146 -9.59 -2.19 -14.92
C LYS A 146 -9.60 -2.41 -13.41
N SER A 147 -10.54 -1.78 -12.72
CA SER A 147 -10.94 -2.19 -11.38
C SER A 147 -11.97 -3.33 -11.50
N PHE A 148 -11.85 -4.34 -10.65
CA PHE A 148 -12.87 -5.39 -10.61
C PHE A 148 -14.10 -4.91 -9.87
N GLY A 149 -15.26 -5.08 -10.48
CA GLY A 149 -16.53 -4.87 -9.79
C GLY A 149 -16.74 -5.92 -8.69
N LYS A 150 -17.50 -5.56 -7.65
CA LYS A 150 -17.82 -6.49 -6.54
C LYS A 150 -18.37 -7.83 -7.03
N ASN A 151 -19.25 -7.82 -8.04
CA ASN A 151 -19.83 -9.05 -8.61
C ASN A 151 -18.78 -9.95 -9.28
N THR A 152 -17.82 -9.36 -10.00
CA THR A 152 -16.72 -10.12 -10.63
C THR A 152 -15.83 -10.79 -9.60
N LEU A 153 -15.54 -10.11 -8.48
CA LEU A 153 -14.73 -10.67 -7.40
C LEU A 153 -15.49 -11.78 -6.65
N LYS A 154 -16.80 -11.63 -6.47
CA LYS A 154 -17.65 -12.65 -5.87
C LYS A 154 -17.65 -13.92 -6.73
N GLN A 155 -17.91 -13.78 -8.02
CA GLN A 155 -17.89 -14.91 -8.96
C GLN A 155 -16.51 -15.58 -9.00
N PHE A 156 -15.44 -14.81 -8.98
CA PHE A 156 -14.08 -15.35 -8.93
C PHE A 156 -13.81 -16.14 -7.64
N ARG A 157 -14.33 -15.68 -6.48
CA ARG A 157 -14.27 -16.43 -5.20
C ARG A 157 -15.01 -17.75 -5.32
N GLU A 158 -16.25 -17.74 -5.82
CA GLU A 158 -17.07 -18.93 -6.03
C GLU A 158 -16.39 -19.96 -6.94
N ASP A 159 -15.82 -19.50 -8.07
CA ASP A 159 -15.12 -20.36 -9.02
C ASP A 159 -13.89 -21.05 -8.39
N ILE A 160 -13.10 -20.30 -7.60
CA ILE A 160 -11.94 -20.88 -6.89
C ILE A 160 -12.40 -21.86 -5.83
N ALA A 161 -13.39 -21.49 -5.01
CA ALA A 161 -13.92 -22.35 -3.96
C ALA A 161 -14.43 -23.67 -4.54
N LYS A 162 -15.20 -23.62 -5.61
CA LYS A 162 -15.72 -24.80 -6.32
C LYS A 162 -14.59 -25.68 -6.87
N LYS A 163 -13.59 -25.09 -7.54
CA LYS A 163 -12.45 -25.85 -8.09
C LYS A 163 -11.58 -26.48 -7.00
N ALA A 164 -11.41 -25.78 -5.89
CA ALA A 164 -10.62 -26.26 -4.76
C ALA A 164 -11.42 -27.17 -3.81
N LYS A 165 -12.72 -27.37 -4.01
CA LYS A 165 -13.64 -28.10 -3.12
C LYS A 165 -13.64 -27.52 -1.70
N LEU A 166 -13.59 -26.19 -1.60
CA LEU A 166 -13.62 -25.42 -0.35
C LEU A 166 -14.97 -24.69 -0.22
N ALA A 167 -15.34 -24.35 1.01
CA ALA A 167 -16.44 -23.41 1.24
C ALA A 167 -16.00 -21.98 0.85
N GLU A 168 -16.93 -21.14 0.39
CA GLU A 168 -16.62 -19.77 -0.05
C GLU A 168 -15.96 -18.94 1.05
N ASN A 169 -16.35 -19.12 2.30
CA ASN A 169 -15.77 -18.43 3.46
C ASN A 169 -14.33 -18.89 3.81
N GLN A 170 -13.78 -19.86 3.09
CA GLN A 170 -12.39 -20.30 3.21
C GLN A 170 -11.49 -19.72 2.12
N VAL A 171 -12.06 -18.96 1.17
CA VAL A 171 -11.33 -18.30 0.08
C VAL A 171 -11.43 -16.79 0.23
N PHE A 172 -10.29 -16.13 0.32
CA PHE A 172 -10.19 -14.68 0.52
C PHE A 172 -9.58 -14.05 -0.74
N ILE A 173 -10.24 -13.06 -1.30
CA ILE A 173 -9.79 -12.38 -2.51
C ILE A 173 -9.18 -11.03 -2.13
N ASP A 174 -7.97 -10.79 -2.58
CA ASP A 174 -7.28 -9.52 -2.45
C ASP A 174 -7.08 -8.89 -3.82
N THR A 175 -7.45 -7.63 -3.92
CA THR A 175 -7.17 -6.80 -5.10
C THR A 175 -6.35 -5.61 -4.66
N THR A 176 -5.05 -5.69 -4.89
CA THR A 176 -4.17 -4.57 -4.64
C THR A 176 -4.20 -3.64 -5.85
N THR A 177 -4.84 -2.49 -5.69
CA THR A 177 -4.85 -1.44 -6.70
C THR A 177 -4.20 -0.21 -6.12
N THR A 178 -2.99 0.12 -6.55
CA THR A 178 -2.36 1.38 -6.17
C THR A 178 -1.68 2.01 -7.37
N HIS A 179 -1.53 3.32 -7.28
CA HIS A 179 -0.67 4.02 -8.22
C HIS A 179 0.78 3.61 -7.95
N SER A 180 1.48 3.11 -8.96
CA SER A 180 2.92 2.82 -8.89
C SER A 180 3.73 4.05 -8.49
N MET A 181 3.19 5.24 -8.77
CA MET A 181 3.74 6.53 -8.37
C MET A 181 2.72 7.32 -7.54
N PRO A 182 3.11 7.92 -6.38
CA PRO A 182 2.20 8.71 -5.52
C PRO A 182 1.74 10.00 -6.17
N LEU A 183 2.33 10.34 -7.29
CA LEU A 183 2.21 11.60 -7.99
C LEU A 183 1.31 11.51 -9.23
N ALA A 184 0.57 10.40 -9.39
CA ALA A 184 -0.46 10.33 -10.42
C ALA A 184 -1.52 11.39 -10.11
N PRO A 185 -1.88 12.25 -11.07
CA PRO A 185 -2.78 13.37 -10.83
C PRO A 185 -4.12 12.86 -10.30
N SER A 186 -4.50 13.33 -9.11
CA SER A 186 -5.92 13.39 -8.80
C SER A 186 -6.53 14.36 -9.81
N LYS A 187 -7.73 14.08 -10.29
CA LYS A 187 -8.39 14.87 -11.35
C LYS A 187 -8.52 16.39 -11.08
N LYS A 188 -8.04 16.89 -9.94
CA LYS A 188 -8.23 18.26 -9.46
C LYS A 188 -6.98 19.11 -9.32
N GLU A 189 -5.75 18.53 -9.33
CA GLU A 189 -4.53 19.31 -9.21
C GLU A 189 -3.49 18.85 -10.22
N SER A 190 -2.95 19.77 -11.01
CA SER A 190 -1.79 19.50 -11.85
C SER A 190 -0.58 19.33 -10.92
N ASN A 191 -0.24 18.08 -10.60
CA ASN A 191 0.98 17.78 -9.87
C ASN A 191 2.17 18.17 -10.76
N SER A 192 2.73 19.34 -10.52
CA SER A 192 3.92 19.85 -11.20
C SER A 192 5.05 20.04 -10.19
N ILE A 193 6.27 19.82 -10.65
CA ILE A 193 7.48 20.17 -9.92
C ILE A 193 8.00 21.49 -10.49
N ILE A 194 8.40 22.39 -9.60
CA ILE A 194 9.13 23.60 -9.99
C ILE A 194 10.61 23.22 -9.95
N LEU A 195 11.24 23.14 -11.11
CA LEU A 195 12.69 23.02 -11.21
C LEU A 195 13.31 24.41 -11.30
N ILE A 196 14.46 24.59 -10.66
CA ILE A 196 15.22 25.84 -10.69
C ILE A 196 16.61 25.56 -11.25
N LYS A 197 16.98 26.34 -12.26
CA LYS A 197 18.36 26.43 -12.73
C LYS A 197 18.95 27.74 -12.21
N LYS A 198 20.09 27.67 -11.51
CA LYS A 198 20.85 28.85 -11.05
C LYS A 198 22.09 29.02 -11.94
N GLU A 199 22.22 30.20 -12.53
CA GLU A 199 23.40 30.61 -13.28
C GLU A 199 23.87 31.94 -12.71
N GLY A 200 24.84 31.90 -11.78
CA GLY A 200 25.23 33.04 -10.97
C GLY A 200 24.03 33.59 -10.16
N ASN A 201 23.69 34.83 -10.32
CA ASN A 201 22.56 35.49 -9.64
C ASN A 201 21.22 35.29 -10.38
N LYS A 202 21.23 34.68 -11.56
CA LYS A 202 20.01 34.46 -12.35
C LYS A 202 19.35 33.13 -11.97
N ILE A 203 18.06 33.22 -11.62
CA ILE A 203 17.23 32.04 -11.33
C ILE A 203 16.25 31.87 -12.49
N THR A 204 16.31 30.71 -13.14
CA THR A 204 15.40 30.37 -14.23
C THR A 204 14.50 29.23 -13.75
N PRO A 205 13.21 29.46 -13.50
CA PRO A 205 12.27 28.42 -13.11
C PRO A 205 11.74 27.70 -14.33
N GLN A 206 11.53 26.41 -14.19
CA GLN A 206 10.82 25.56 -15.15
C GLN A 206 9.76 24.78 -14.39
N ILE A 207 8.50 24.94 -14.76
CA ILE A 207 7.40 24.15 -14.17
C ILE A 207 7.18 22.95 -15.08
N ILE A 208 7.44 21.75 -14.55
CA ILE A 208 7.30 20.51 -15.29
C ILE A 208 6.18 19.69 -14.65
N PRO A 209 5.15 19.31 -15.41
CA PRO A 209 4.20 18.28 -14.97
C PRO A 209 4.97 17.00 -14.63
N ILE A 210 4.65 16.38 -13.51
CA ILE A 210 5.32 15.14 -13.09
C ILE A 210 5.19 14.03 -14.15
N SER A 211 4.07 14.03 -14.87
CA SER A 211 3.85 13.14 -16.00
C SER A 211 4.80 13.33 -17.19
N GLU A 212 5.49 14.47 -17.25
CA GLU A 212 6.47 14.77 -18.31
C GLU A 212 7.91 14.45 -17.89
N ILE A 213 8.14 14.09 -16.63
CA ILE A 213 9.44 13.57 -16.20
C ILE A 213 9.61 12.19 -16.82
N PRO A 214 10.60 11.96 -17.70
CA PRO A 214 10.65 10.79 -18.58
C PRO A 214 10.54 9.46 -17.84
N LEU A 215 11.25 9.32 -16.75
CA LEU A 215 11.29 8.09 -15.97
C LEU A 215 9.98 7.88 -15.19
N VAL A 216 9.43 8.94 -14.64
CA VAL A 216 8.15 8.93 -13.93
C VAL A 216 7.01 8.63 -14.90
N SER A 217 7.02 9.20 -16.10
CA SER A 217 5.99 8.96 -17.12
C SER A 217 5.95 7.51 -17.59
N THR A 218 7.12 6.91 -17.77
CA THR A 218 7.27 5.50 -18.17
C THR A 218 6.77 4.54 -17.10
N MET A 219 6.97 4.88 -15.83
CA MET A 219 6.57 4.07 -14.68
C MET A 219 5.17 4.44 -14.17
N SER A 220 4.55 5.50 -14.70
CA SER A 220 3.22 5.91 -14.29
C SER A 220 2.17 4.91 -14.77
N GLY A 221 1.70 4.10 -13.85
CA GLY A 221 0.67 3.09 -14.12
C GLY A 221 -0.01 2.66 -12.82
N LYS A 222 -1.09 1.91 -12.95
CA LYS A 222 -1.66 1.20 -11.81
C LYS A 222 -1.06 -0.20 -11.75
N MET A 223 -0.49 -0.54 -10.64
CA MET A 223 -0.12 -1.92 -10.34
C MET A 223 -1.38 -2.60 -9.80
N ASN A 224 -1.98 -3.45 -10.59
CA ASN A 224 -3.16 -4.23 -10.19
C ASN A 224 -2.74 -5.68 -10.03
N ILE A 225 -2.86 -6.19 -8.81
CA ILE A 225 -2.58 -7.59 -8.52
C ILE A 225 -3.85 -8.19 -7.94
N LEU A 226 -4.30 -9.28 -8.54
CA LEU A 226 -5.41 -10.10 -8.04
C LEU A 226 -4.82 -11.34 -7.38
N ARG A 227 -5.19 -11.59 -6.12
CA ARG A 227 -4.75 -12.76 -5.36
C ARG A 227 -5.93 -13.47 -4.74
N ALA A 228 -5.78 -14.77 -4.59
CA ALA A 228 -6.63 -15.58 -3.72
C ALA A 228 -5.79 -16.21 -2.63
N TYR A 229 -6.34 -16.19 -1.43
CA TYR A 229 -5.73 -16.74 -0.24
C TYR A 229 -6.64 -17.80 0.39
N THR A 230 -6.04 -18.73 1.12
CA THR A 230 -6.75 -19.71 1.93
C THR A 230 -5.97 -20.00 3.20
N GLN A 231 -6.63 -20.65 4.17
CA GLN A 231 -5.96 -21.11 5.37
C GLN A 231 -4.89 -22.16 5.03
N GLN A 232 -3.84 -22.25 5.84
CA GLN A 232 -2.69 -23.13 5.58
C GLN A 232 -3.06 -24.61 5.44
N LYS A 233 -4.13 -25.06 6.11
CA LYS A 233 -4.63 -26.44 6.05
C LYS A 233 -5.23 -26.83 4.69
N ASN A 234 -5.60 -25.85 3.87
CA ASN A 234 -6.32 -26.02 2.61
C ASN A 234 -5.42 -25.79 1.39
N ARG A 235 -4.14 -26.02 1.54
CA ARG A 235 -3.14 -25.84 0.48
C ARG A 235 -3.08 -27.05 -0.45
#